data_6da28d56c5250449a4b42f0c25eedda8
#
_entry.id   6da28d56c5250449a4b42f0c25eedda8
#
_cell.length_a   1.000
_cell.length_b   1.000
_cell.length_c   1.000
_cell.angle_alpha   90.00
_cell.angle_beta   90.00
_cell.angle_gamma   90.00
#
_symmetry.space_group_name_H-M   'P 1'
#
loop_
_entity.id
_entity.type
_entity.pdbx_description
1 polymer ?
#
loop_
_entity_poly.entity_id
_entity_poly.type
_entity_poly.pdbx_seq_one_letter_code
_entity_poly.pdbx_strand_id
1 'polypeptide(L)'
;MSENKTKKVKEIFSDYETKANIKEAHVTALNVIKNTNTLGITLEIDEYIEVKDIWYFEKFLIERFHFSNIDMTIHYQKDTQLKSVKEEWKNIICYMAHKYPLMKPMLLMKSDVEINDNIINVKMHRRGADFLRAKKTDKELENVIKKLYGKEYKIELEEILPQEAEIQHEKKIKEMEENAIKQTVAFIPENGENSENGQHTANTQNFPNSASNGTN
;
A
#
# COMPACT_ATOMS: atom_id res chain seq x y z
N MET A 1 -28.69 28.34 -22.20
CA MET A 1 -27.68 27.45 -21.63
C MET A 1 -26.83 28.29 -20.68
N SER A 2 -26.96 28.06 -19.38
CA SER A 2 -26.13 28.76 -18.39
C SER A 2 -24.72 28.17 -18.49
N GLU A 3 -23.77 28.99 -18.89
CA GLU A 3 -22.35 28.63 -18.78
C GLU A 3 -22.06 28.33 -17.31
N ASN A 4 -21.86 27.06 -17.01
CA ASN A 4 -21.30 26.67 -15.70
C ASN A 4 -19.88 27.23 -15.65
N LYS A 5 -19.71 28.44 -15.11
CA LYS A 5 -18.39 29.03 -14.84
C LYS A 5 -17.68 28.18 -13.82
N THR A 6 -16.81 27.30 -14.29
CA THR A 6 -15.87 26.56 -13.42
C THR A 6 -14.97 27.58 -12.71
N LYS A 7 -14.76 27.39 -11.40
CA LYS A 7 -13.88 28.27 -10.60
C LYS A 7 -12.52 27.62 -10.43
N LYS A 8 -11.49 28.44 -10.36
CA LYS A 8 -10.14 27.94 -10.06
C LYS A 8 -10.00 27.55 -8.58
N VAL A 9 -9.07 26.62 -8.30
CA VAL A 9 -8.73 26.19 -6.94
C VAL A 9 -8.48 27.39 -6.03
N LYS A 10 -7.68 28.38 -6.47
CA LYS A 10 -7.40 29.60 -5.71
C LYS A 10 -8.62 30.48 -5.40
N GLU A 11 -9.69 30.37 -6.16
CA GLU A 11 -10.93 31.13 -5.95
C GLU A 11 -11.86 30.43 -4.95
N ILE A 12 -11.81 29.11 -4.88
CA ILE A 12 -12.63 28.30 -3.97
C ILE A 12 -11.91 28.12 -2.63
N PHE A 13 -10.60 27.88 -2.67
CA PHE A 13 -9.74 27.61 -1.53
C PHE A 13 -8.70 28.74 -1.38
N SER A 14 -9.19 29.95 -1.14
CA SER A 14 -8.36 31.17 -1.10
C SER A 14 -7.31 31.16 0.01
N ASP A 15 -7.48 30.34 1.03
CA ASP A 15 -6.55 30.11 2.15
C ASP A 15 -5.49 29.05 1.86
N TYR A 16 -5.53 28.42 0.67
CA TYR A 16 -4.47 27.51 0.22
C TYR A 16 -3.32 28.28 -0.43
N GLU A 17 -2.32 28.59 0.38
CA GLU A 17 -1.11 29.26 -0.09
C GLU A 17 -0.12 28.28 -0.68
N THR A 18 0.08 28.31 -1.98
CA THR A 18 1.05 27.48 -2.69
C THR A 18 1.62 28.18 -3.91
N LYS A 19 2.83 27.81 -4.30
CA LYS A 19 3.45 28.22 -5.57
C LYS A 19 3.16 27.23 -6.71
N ALA A 20 2.62 26.05 -6.38
CA ALA A 20 2.34 25.00 -7.35
C ALA A 20 1.21 25.35 -8.30
N ASN A 21 1.27 24.79 -9.51
CA ASN A 21 0.30 25.08 -10.58
C ASN A 21 -1.13 24.62 -10.24
N ILE A 22 -1.29 23.73 -9.28
CA ILE A 22 -2.60 23.23 -8.82
C ILE A 22 -3.58 24.34 -8.46
N LYS A 23 -3.10 25.50 -8.01
CA LYS A 23 -3.94 26.68 -7.72
C LYS A 23 -4.66 27.25 -8.95
N GLU A 24 -4.10 27.02 -10.15
CA GLU A 24 -4.67 27.46 -11.42
C GLU A 24 -5.66 26.46 -12.01
N ALA A 25 -5.70 25.22 -11.47
CA ALA A 25 -6.64 24.19 -11.92
C ALA A 25 -8.09 24.62 -11.74
N HIS A 26 -8.93 24.29 -12.72
CA HIS A 26 -10.38 24.49 -12.67
C HIS A 26 -11.04 23.34 -11.94
N VAL A 27 -11.88 23.65 -10.96
CA VAL A 27 -12.71 22.63 -10.27
C VAL A 27 -13.95 22.40 -11.13
N THR A 28 -14.03 21.22 -11.74
CA THR A 28 -15.14 20.83 -12.62
C THR A 28 -16.22 20.04 -11.91
N ALA A 29 -15.85 19.30 -10.84
CA ALA A 29 -16.80 18.63 -9.99
C ALA A 29 -16.33 18.63 -8.54
N LEU A 30 -17.32 18.74 -7.63
CA LEU A 30 -17.11 18.66 -6.19
C LEU A 30 -18.30 17.94 -5.56
N ASN A 31 -18.03 16.82 -4.88
CA ASN A 31 -19.07 16.01 -4.26
C ASN A 31 -18.61 15.46 -2.92
N VAL A 32 -19.56 15.27 -1.99
CA VAL A 32 -19.30 14.73 -0.66
C VAL A 32 -20.01 13.38 -0.50
N ILE A 33 -19.25 12.34 -0.23
CA ILE A 33 -19.75 11.01 0.08
C ILE A 33 -19.86 10.88 1.60
N LYS A 34 -21.07 11.08 2.11
CA LYS A 34 -21.33 11.22 3.57
C LYS A 34 -20.99 9.98 4.38
N ASN A 35 -21.29 8.79 3.86
CA ASN A 35 -21.07 7.52 4.57
C ASN A 35 -19.59 7.20 4.83
N THR A 36 -18.69 7.69 3.99
CA THR A 36 -17.24 7.53 4.13
C THR A 36 -16.52 8.83 4.51
N ASN A 37 -17.25 9.92 4.67
CA ASN A 37 -16.72 11.26 4.90
C ASN A 37 -15.59 11.60 3.89
N THR A 38 -15.85 11.33 2.60
CA THR A 38 -14.89 11.54 1.50
C THR A 38 -15.31 12.72 0.65
N LEU A 39 -14.35 13.62 0.35
CA LEU A 39 -14.52 14.66 -0.65
C LEU A 39 -14.03 14.18 -2.00
N GLY A 40 -14.94 14.06 -2.96
CA GLY A 40 -14.59 13.86 -4.38
C GLY A 40 -14.35 15.21 -5.05
N ILE A 41 -13.21 15.38 -5.71
CA ILE A 41 -12.85 16.58 -6.45
C ILE A 41 -12.27 16.22 -7.81
N THR A 42 -12.80 16.85 -8.85
CA THR A 42 -12.27 16.72 -10.21
C THR A 42 -11.68 18.05 -10.65
N LEU A 43 -10.44 18.00 -11.07
CA LEU A 43 -9.67 19.15 -11.54
C LEU A 43 -9.39 19.04 -13.03
N GLU A 44 -9.44 20.15 -13.72
CA GLU A 44 -9.01 20.29 -15.11
C GLU A 44 -7.91 21.36 -15.19
N ILE A 45 -6.80 21.04 -15.89
CA ILE A 45 -5.64 21.91 -15.98
C ILE A 45 -4.85 21.66 -17.28
N ASP A 46 -4.21 22.72 -17.77
CA ASP A 46 -3.35 22.74 -18.97
C ASP A 46 -1.88 22.49 -18.65
N GLU A 47 -1.47 22.64 -17.38
CA GLU A 47 -0.10 22.45 -16.95
C GLU A 47 0.03 21.22 -16.06
N TYR A 48 1.19 20.58 -16.12
CA TYR A 48 1.46 19.42 -15.28
C TYR A 48 1.55 19.80 -13.79
N ILE A 49 0.90 19.00 -12.94
CA ILE A 49 0.99 19.10 -11.48
C ILE A 49 1.86 17.95 -10.97
N GLU A 50 2.90 18.25 -10.21
CA GLU A 50 3.72 17.19 -9.59
C GLU A 50 2.91 16.41 -8.55
N VAL A 51 3.11 15.10 -8.48
CA VAL A 51 2.36 14.22 -7.57
C VAL A 51 2.47 14.65 -6.11
N LYS A 52 3.63 15.22 -5.71
CA LYS A 52 3.80 15.77 -4.36
C LYS A 52 2.88 16.97 -4.07
N ASP A 53 2.62 17.82 -5.08
CA ASP A 53 1.77 18.99 -4.90
C ASP A 53 0.29 18.61 -4.80
N ILE A 54 -0.11 17.54 -5.50
CA ILE A 54 -1.42 16.92 -5.35
C ILE A 54 -1.59 16.41 -3.91
N TRP A 55 -0.59 15.72 -3.38
CA TRP A 55 -0.62 15.24 -2.01
C TRP A 55 -0.71 16.38 -0.99
N TYR A 56 0.06 17.47 -1.15
CA TYR A 56 -0.04 18.62 -0.25
C TYR A 56 -1.41 19.27 -0.29
N PHE A 57 -2.03 19.35 -1.46
CA PHE A 57 -3.37 19.89 -1.58
C PHE A 57 -4.42 18.99 -0.92
N GLU A 58 -4.33 17.66 -1.11
CA GLU A 58 -5.20 16.72 -0.40
C GLU A 58 -5.06 16.85 1.12
N LYS A 59 -3.82 16.96 1.61
CA LYS A 59 -3.55 17.14 3.03
C LYS A 59 -4.19 18.42 3.56
N PHE A 60 -4.04 19.52 2.84
CA PHE A 60 -4.71 20.79 3.17
C PHE A 60 -6.24 20.61 3.27
N LEU A 61 -6.85 19.95 2.30
CA LEU A 61 -8.30 19.72 2.30
C LEU A 61 -8.75 18.86 3.48
N ILE A 62 -8.01 17.82 3.85
CA ILE A 62 -8.28 16.99 5.02
C ILE A 62 -8.19 17.82 6.30
N GLU A 63 -7.13 18.56 6.49
CA GLU A 63 -6.88 19.37 7.69
C GLU A 63 -7.91 20.51 7.82
N ARG A 64 -8.24 21.16 6.72
CA ARG A 64 -9.11 22.34 6.70
C ARG A 64 -10.59 22.00 6.89
N PHE A 65 -11.05 20.89 6.28
CA PHE A 65 -12.46 20.53 6.22
C PHE A 65 -12.81 19.26 6.98
N HIS A 66 -11.84 18.61 7.61
CA HIS A 66 -12.01 17.40 8.43
C HIS A 66 -12.62 16.21 7.68
N PHE A 67 -12.30 16.06 6.38
CA PHE A 67 -12.64 14.86 5.64
C PHE A 67 -11.73 13.70 6.05
N SER A 68 -12.28 12.48 6.04
CA SER A 68 -11.49 11.28 6.30
C SER A 68 -10.63 10.87 5.10
N ASN A 69 -11.06 11.25 3.88
CA ASN A 69 -10.36 10.93 2.64
C ASN A 69 -10.68 11.96 1.54
N ILE A 70 -9.75 12.13 0.62
CA ILE A 70 -9.95 12.91 -0.61
C ILE A 70 -9.86 11.95 -1.80
N ASP A 71 -10.86 11.99 -2.67
CA ASP A 71 -10.86 11.28 -3.95
C ASP A 71 -10.67 12.29 -5.10
N MET A 72 -9.40 12.46 -5.48
CA MET A 72 -9.02 13.45 -6.48
C MET A 72 -8.80 12.82 -7.84
N THR A 73 -9.36 13.42 -8.87
CA THR A 73 -9.15 13.06 -10.28
C THR A 73 -8.69 14.28 -11.05
N ILE A 74 -7.66 14.12 -11.89
CA ILE A 74 -7.08 15.21 -12.66
C ILE A 74 -7.27 14.92 -14.14
N HIS A 75 -7.83 15.90 -14.85
CA HIS A 75 -7.94 15.89 -16.30
C HIS A 75 -6.99 16.92 -16.88
N TYR A 76 -5.99 16.45 -17.59
CA TYR A 76 -5.07 17.31 -18.33
C TYR A 76 -5.63 17.59 -19.74
N GLN A 77 -5.42 18.78 -20.23
CA GLN A 77 -5.70 19.08 -21.63
C GLN A 77 -4.78 18.27 -22.56
N LYS A 78 -5.24 18.08 -23.83
CA LYS A 78 -4.57 17.14 -24.76
C LYS A 78 -3.09 17.42 -24.99
N ASP A 79 -2.69 18.68 -24.95
CA ASP A 79 -1.33 19.12 -25.27
C ASP A 79 -0.43 19.27 -24.03
N THR A 80 -0.93 18.92 -22.84
CA THR A 80 -0.14 19.01 -21.62
C THR A 80 1.02 18.00 -21.63
N GLN A 81 2.23 18.50 -21.51
CA GLN A 81 3.43 17.66 -21.37
C GLN A 81 3.50 17.10 -19.94
N LEU A 82 3.12 15.84 -19.78
CA LEU A 82 3.21 15.16 -18.51
C LEU A 82 4.61 14.59 -18.31
N LYS A 83 5.14 14.69 -17.09
CA LYS A 83 6.28 13.85 -16.70
C LYS A 83 5.88 12.39 -16.79
N SER A 84 6.81 11.54 -17.19
CA SER A 84 6.53 10.11 -17.30
C SER A 84 6.26 9.51 -15.92
N VAL A 85 5.44 8.45 -15.88
CA VAL A 85 5.22 7.67 -14.65
C VAL A 85 6.55 7.16 -14.07
N LYS A 86 7.53 6.86 -14.93
CA LYS A 86 8.87 6.43 -14.52
C LYS A 86 9.63 7.53 -13.75
N GLU A 87 9.57 8.77 -14.22
CA GLU A 87 10.21 9.91 -13.55
C GLU A 87 9.57 10.22 -12.19
N GLU A 88 8.25 10.09 -12.10
CA GLU A 88 7.48 10.34 -10.89
C GLU A 88 7.29 9.09 -9.99
N TRP A 89 7.86 7.94 -10.36
CA TRP A 89 7.61 6.66 -9.69
C TRP A 89 7.72 6.74 -8.17
N LYS A 90 8.81 7.32 -7.65
CA LYS A 90 9.01 7.44 -6.21
C LYS A 90 7.92 8.29 -5.53
N ASN A 91 7.52 9.38 -6.17
CA ASN A 91 6.47 10.26 -5.66
C ASN A 91 5.11 9.55 -5.69
N ILE A 92 4.81 8.78 -6.74
CA ILE A 92 3.61 7.94 -6.84
C ILE A 92 3.57 6.90 -5.71
N ILE A 93 4.69 6.20 -5.46
CA ILE A 93 4.74 5.21 -4.39
C ILE A 93 4.61 5.86 -3.01
N CYS A 94 5.20 7.04 -2.78
CA CYS A 94 4.99 7.80 -1.54
C CYS A 94 3.53 8.23 -1.37
N TYR A 95 2.91 8.72 -2.43
CA TYR A 95 1.50 9.10 -2.44
C TYR A 95 0.59 7.90 -2.12
N MET A 96 0.84 6.74 -2.75
CA MET A 96 0.12 5.51 -2.45
C MET A 96 0.31 5.04 -1.01
N ALA A 97 1.53 5.09 -0.48
CA ALA A 97 1.81 4.69 0.90
C ALA A 97 1.00 5.50 1.91
N HIS A 98 0.70 6.75 1.57
CA HIS A 98 -0.12 7.62 2.39
C HIS A 98 -1.62 7.23 2.34
N LYS A 99 -2.13 6.91 1.15
CA LYS A 99 -3.53 6.49 0.95
C LYS A 99 -3.79 5.06 1.43
N TYR A 100 -2.80 4.19 1.33
CA TYR A 100 -2.92 2.76 1.62
C TYR A 100 -1.86 2.33 2.64
N PRO A 101 -2.08 2.56 3.94
CA PRO A 101 -1.07 2.31 5.00
C PRO A 101 -0.58 0.85 5.07
N LEU A 102 -1.38 -0.10 4.58
CA LEU A 102 -1.00 -1.53 4.53
C LEU A 102 -0.06 -1.87 3.36
N MET A 103 0.14 -0.95 2.42
CA MET A 103 1.11 -1.13 1.37
C MET A 103 2.54 -1.09 1.94
N LYS A 104 3.41 -1.95 1.41
CA LYS A 104 4.84 -1.93 1.76
C LYS A 104 5.62 -1.15 0.69
N PRO A 105 5.74 0.18 0.80
CA PRO A 105 6.34 1.03 -0.23
C PRO A 105 7.79 0.66 -0.52
N MET A 106 8.51 0.12 0.48
CA MET A 106 9.91 -0.31 0.33
C MET A 106 10.12 -1.40 -0.73
N LEU A 107 9.07 -2.18 -1.05
CA LEU A 107 9.15 -3.19 -2.11
C LEU A 107 9.15 -2.55 -3.50
N LEU A 108 8.49 -1.41 -3.66
CA LEU A 108 8.31 -0.73 -4.94
C LEU A 108 9.24 0.47 -5.16
N MET A 109 9.72 1.11 -4.09
CA MET A 109 10.52 2.34 -4.19
C MET A 109 11.87 2.17 -4.91
N LYS A 110 12.45 0.96 -4.84
CA LYS A 110 13.75 0.64 -5.45
C LYS A 110 13.62 -0.27 -6.68
N SER A 111 12.42 -0.38 -7.22
CA SER A 111 12.18 -1.17 -8.43
C SER A 111 12.57 -0.38 -9.67
N ASP A 112 13.04 -1.10 -10.68
CA ASP A 112 13.18 -0.54 -12.01
C ASP A 112 11.83 -0.55 -12.71
N VAL A 113 11.51 0.54 -13.41
CA VAL A 113 10.22 0.71 -14.08
C VAL A 113 10.46 0.86 -15.57
N GLU A 114 9.79 0.03 -16.35
CA GLU A 114 9.76 0.09 -17.80
C GLU A 114 8.30 0.25 -18.26
N ILE A 115 8.09 1.12 -19.24
CA ILE A 115 6.76 1.40 -19.78
C ILE A 115 6.77 0.99 -21.25
N ASN A 116 5.90 0.03 -21.57
CA ASN A 116 5.70 -0.47 -22.92
C ASN A 116 4.22 -0.30 -23.24
N ASP A 117 3.87 0.64 -24.12
CA ASP A 117 2.49 1.01 -24.44
C ASP A 117 1.66 1.33 -23.16
N ASN A 118 0.72 0.45 -22.83
CA ASN A 118 -0.15 0.58 -21.65
C ASN A 118 0.24 -0.37 -20.51
N ILE A 119 1.45 -0.95 -20.57
CA ILE A 119 1.93 -1.87 -19.53
C ILE A 119 3.11 -1.21 -18.82
N ILE A 120 3.03 -1.19 -17.51
CA ILE A 120 4.13 -0.77 -16.64
C ILE A 120 4.70 -2.02 -15.99
N ASN A 121 5.90 -2.41 -16.43
CA ASN A 121 6.66 -3.51 -15.85
C ASN A 121 7.48 -2.97 -14.67
N VAL A 122 7.20 -3.50 -13.48
CA VAL A 122 7.87 -3.13 -12.24
C VAL A 122 8.79 -4.27 -11.82
N LYS A 123 10.09 -4.09 -12.07
CA LYS A 123 11.14 -5.06 -11.77
C LYS A 123 11.64 -4.87 -10.33
N MET A 124 11.21 -5.73 -9.45
CA MET A 124 11.53 -5.67 -8.02
C MET A 124 12.83 -6.42 -7.72
N HIS A 125 13.77 -5.79 -7.04
CA HIS A 125 15.01 -6.41 -6.58
C HIS A 125 14.87 -7.13 -5.22
N ARG A 126 13.63 -7.44 -4.83
CA ARG A 126 13.28 -8.12 -3.57
C ARG A 126 12.07 -9.00 -3.77
N ARG A 127 11.98 -10.08 -3.00
CA ARG A 127 10.77 -10.91 -2.95
C ARG A 127 9.59 -10.13 -2.37
N GLY A 128 8.40 -10.38 -2.87
CA GLY A 128 7.16 -9.76 -2.38
C GLY A 128 6.11 -9.50 -3.44
N ALA A 129 6.32 -9.88 -4.71
CA ALA A 129 5.34 -9.68 -5.78
C ALA A 129 4.01 -10.37 -5.47
N ASP A 130 4.06 -11.62 -5.00
CA ASP A 130 2.85 -12.36 -4.63
C ASP A 130 2.11 -11.72 -3.45
N PHE A 131 2.85 -11.18 -2.48
CA PHE A 131 2.24 -10.43 -1.38
C PHE A 131 1.52 -9.18 -1.89
N LEU A 132 2.14 -8.43 -2.79
CA LEU A 132 1.54 -7.21 -3.36
C LEU A 132 0.30 -7.56 -4.20
N ARG A 133 0.34 -8.65 -5.00
CA ARG A 133 -0.81 -9.14 -5.76
C ARG A 133 -1.94 -9.61 -4.84
N ALA A 134 -1.63 -10.38 -3.79
CA ALA A 134 -2.61 -10.82 -2.81
C ALA A 134 -3.30 -9.66 -2.09
N LYS A 135 -2.60 -8.52 -1.92
CA LYS A 135 -3.14 -7.27 -1.39
C LYS A 135 -3.76 -6.37 -2.43
N LYS A 136 -3.81 -6.80 -3.70
CA LYS A 136 -4.32 -6.01 -4.84
C LYS A 136 -3.60 -4.67 -5.02
N THR A 137 -2.33 -4.58 -4.59
CA THR A 137 -1.54 -3.34 -4.67
C THR A 137 -1.31 -2.91 -6.11
N ASP A 138 -1.16 -3.88 -7.03
CA ASP A 138 -1.10 -3.66 -8.48
C ASP A 138 -2.35 -2.93 -8.98
N LYS A 139 -3.54 -3.36 -8.56
CA LYS A 139 -4.81 -2.75 -8.96
C LYS A 139 -5.03 -1.36 -8.37
N GLU A 140 -4.63 -1.16 -7.13
CA GLU A 140 -4.68 0.16 -6.51
C GLU A 140 -3.70 1.13 -7.19
N LEU A 141 -2.53 0.65 -7.60
CA LEU A 141 -1.55 1.43 -8.35
C LEU A 141 -2.06 1.81 -9.74
N GLU A 142 -2.68 0.88 -10.48
CA GLU A 142 -3.38 1.15 -11.74
C GLU A 142 -4.42 2.27 -11.57
N ASN A 143 -5.24 2.18 -10.52
CA ASN A 143 -6.28 3.15 -10.23
C ASN A 143 -5.73 4.54 -9.89
N VAL A 144 -4.67 4.59 -9.06
CA VAL A 144 -4.00 5.84 -8.71
C VAL A 144 -3.39 6.49 -9.95
N ILE A 145 -2.66 5.74 -10.78
CA ILE A 145 -2.07 6.28 -12.00
C ILE A 145 -3.16 6.79 -12.96
N LYS A 146 -4.26 6.05 -13.12
CA LYS A 146 -5.40 6.50 -13.91
C LYS A 146 -5.96 7.85 -13.42
N LYS A 147 -6.11 8.02 -12.10
CA LYS A 147 -6.61 9.27 -11.50
C LYS A 147 -5.65 10.45 -11.66
N LEU A 148 -4.34 10.18 -11.51
CA LEU A 148 -3.30 11.21 -11.59
C LEU A 148 -2.93 11.60 -13.02
N TYR A 149 -3.03 10.68 -13.97
CA TYR A 149 -2.54 10.87 -15.35
C TYR A 149 -3.63 10.82 -16.42
N GLY A 150 -4.84 10.41 -16.04
CA GLY A 150 -5.95 10.22 -16.99
C GLY A 150 -5.75 9.08 -17.99
N LYS A 151 -4.75 8.21 -17.80
CA LYS A 151 -4.41 7.08 -18.67
C LYS A 151 -4.56 5.76 -17.93
N GLU A 152 -5.05 4.76 -18.65
CA GLU A 152 -5.14 3.39 -18.12
C GLU A 152 -3.85 2.63 -18.42
N TYR A 153 -3.25 2.10 -17.36
CA TYR A 153 -2.08 1.23 -17.43
C TYR A 153 -2.39 -0.07 -16.72
N LYS A 154 -1.77 -1.15 -17.19
CA LYS A 154 -1.71 -2.44 -16.51
C LYS A 154 -0.36 -2.53 -15.79
N ILE A 155 -0.38 -2.92 -14.52
CA ILE A 155 0.85 -3.11 -13.73
C ILE A 155 1.22 -4.59 -13.73
N GLU A 156 2.44 -4.88 -14.14
CA GLU A 156 3.03 -6.20 -14.05
C GLU A 156 4.21 -6.16 -13.07
N LEU A 157 4.15 -7.00 -12.04
CA LEU A 157 5.19 -7.09 -11.00
C LEU A 157 6.08 -8.29 -11.32
N GLU A 158 7.37 -8.06 -11.46
CA GLU A 158 8.38 -9.08 -11.72
C GLU A 158 9.45 -9.03 -10.61
N GLU A 159 9.90 -10.19 -10.14
CA GLU A 159 11.02 -10.28 -9.20
C GLU A 159 12.32 -10.60 -9.95
N ILE A 160 13.30 -9.70 -9.85
CA ILE A 160 14.64 -9.91 -10.37
C ILE A 160 15.57 -10.03 -9.17
N LEU A 161 15.84 -11.26 -8.75
CA LEU A 161 16.75 -11.53 -7.64
C LEU A 161 18.16 -11.78 -8.19
N PRO A 162 19.20 -11.21 -7.59
CA PRO A 162 20.57 -11.63 -7.89
C PRO A 162 20.72 -13.13 -7.59
N GLN A 163 21.36 -13.88 -8.50
CA GLN A 163 21.57 -15.35 -8.35
C GLN A 163 22.15 -15.73 -6.98
N GLU A 164 23.06 -14.92 -6.43
CA GLU A 164 23.64 -15.16 -5.10
C GLU A 164 22.58 -15.07 -3.97
N ALA A 165 21.60 -14.20 -4.09
CA ALA A 165 20.54 -14.08 -3.11
C ALA A 165 19.55 -15.26 -3.17
N GLU A 166 19.32 -15.83 -4.35
CA GLU A 166 18.53 -17.05 -4.51
C GLU A 166 19.22 -18.24 -3.85
N ILE A 167 20.52 -18.43 -4.13
CA ILE A 167 21.30 -19.53 -3.55
C ILE A 167 21.35 -19.45 -2.02
N GLN A 168 21.54 -18.27 -1.46
CA GLN A 168 21.54 -18.06 -0.01
C GLN A 168 20.17 -18.29 0.61
N HIS A 169 19.09 -17.91 -0.06
CA HIS A 169 17.74 -18.12 0.43
C HIS A 169 17.36 -19.61 0.40
N GLU A 170 17.70 -20.34 -0.66
CA GLU A 170 17.48 -21.78 -0.75
C GLU A 170 18.25 -22.55 0.30
N LYS A 171 19.52 -22.16 0.57
CA LYS A 171 20.32 -22.76 1.66
C LYS A 171 19.65 -22.54 3.01
N LYS A 172 19.16 -21.32 3.27
CA LYS A 172 18.51 -20.99 4.54
C LYS A 172 17.19 -21.74 4.76
N ILE A 173 16.41 -21.95 3.69
CA ILE A 173 15.19 -22.76 3.74
C ILE A 173 15.56 -24.21 4.06
N LYS A 174 16.53 -24.81 3.36
CA LYS A 174 17.00 -26.19 3.62
C LYS A 174 17.49 -26.37 5.05
N GLU A 175 18.27 -25.44 5.56
CA GLU A 175 18.74 -25.47 6.95
C GLU A 175 17.58 -25.39 7.96
N MET A 176 16.56 -24.58 7.68
CA MET A 176 15.36 -24.51 8.53
C MET A 176 14.55 -25.80 8.50
N GLU A 177 14.38 -26.40 7.33
CA GLU A 177 13.68 -27.68 7.16
C GLU A 177 14.43 -28.84 7.86
N GLU A 178 15.75 -28.92 7.69
CA GLU A 178 16.58 -29.90 8.39
C GLU A 178 16.53 -29.78 9.92
N ASN A 179 16.53 -28.52 10.42
CA ASN A 179 16.43 -28.26 11.84
C ASN A 179 15.03 -28.62 12.39
N ALA A 180 13.97 -28.35 11.64
CA ALA A 180 12.61 -28.73 12.00
C ALA A 180 12.47 -30.29 12.06
N ILE A 181 13.03 -30.99 11.09
CA ILE A 181 13.05 -32.47 11.07
C ILE A 181 13.82 -33.02 12.27
N LYS A 182 15.01 -32.48 12.58
CA LYS A 182 15.80 -32.92 13.74
C LYS A 182 15.06 -32.70 15.06
N GLN A 183 14.35 -31.61 15.22
CA GLN A 183 13.53 -31.35 16.40
C GLN A 183 12.34 -32.29 16.51
N THR A 184 11.73 -32.67 15.39
CA THR A 184 10.60 -33.62 15.37
C THR A 184 11.07 -35.05 15.70
N VAL A 185 12.24 -35.45 15.22
CA VAL A 185 12.81 -36.79 15.50
C VAL A 185 13.27 -36.92 16.98
N ALA A 186 13.74 -35.80 17.58
CA ALA A 186 14.12 -35.83 18.99
C ALA A 186 12.92 -35.94 19.98
N PHE A 187 11.69 -35.85 19.48
CA PHE A 187 10.46 -35.94 20.28
C PHE A 187 9.76 -37.30 20.16
N ILE A 188 10.36 -38.32 19.52
CA ILE A 188 9.83 -39.67 19.53
C ILE A 188 10.39 -40.33 20.78
N PRO A 189 9.58 -40.58 21.84
CA PRO A 189 10.06 -41.32 23.00
C PRO A 189 10.35 -42.75 22.54
N GLU A 190 11.57 -43.22 22.73
CA GLU A 190 11.91 -44.66 22.64
C GLU A 190 11.05 -45.40 23.66
N ASN A 191 9.96 -46.00 23.21
CA ASN A 191 9.29 -47.05 23.95
C ASN A 191 10.14 -48.31 23.86
N GLY A 192 11.14 -48.41 24.72
CA GLY A 192 11.88 -49.66 25.03
C GLY A 192 11.13 -50.44 26.06
N GLU A 193 10.88 -51.68 25.71
CA GLU A 193 10.20 -52.74 26.41
C GLU A 193 10.67 -53.01 27.84
N ASN A 194 9.71 -53.58 28.60
CA ASN A 194 9.87 -54.50 29.74
C ASN A 194 10.18 -53.93 31.15
N SER A 195 9.20 -54.02 32.04
CA SER A 195 9.12 -55.13 33.01
C SER A 195 8.03 -54.88 34.05
N GLU A 196 7.33 -55.93 34.34
CA GLU A 196 6.38 -56.12 35.44
C GLU A 196 6.90 -55.67 36.81
N ASN A 197 6.06 -55.07 37.55
CA ASN A 197 5.67 -55.39 38.93
C ASN A 197 5.28 -54.19 39.77
N GLY A 198 4.06 -54.22 40.23
CA GLY A 198 3.75 -54.11 41.65
C GLY A 198 3.51 -52.75 42.28
N GLN A 199 2.23 -52.61 42.66
CA GLN A 199 1.74 -51.97 43.89
C GLN A 199 1.55 -50.43 43.96
N HIS A 200 0.24 -50.14 44.02
CA HIS A 200 -0.42 -49.18 44.90
C HIS A 200 0.39 -48.00 45.50
N THR A 201 -0.04 -46.82 45.20
CA THR A 201 -0.64 -45.94 46.23
C THR A 201 -1.23 -44.68 45.57
N ALA A 202 -2.47 -44.42 45.93
CA ALA A 202 -3.17 -43.18 45.67
C ALA A 202 -2.47 -42.02 46.37
N ASN A 203 -2.34 -40.91 45.69
CA ASN A 203 -2.29 -39.63 46.40
C ASN A 203 -2.90 -38.52 45.54
N THR A 204 -4.09 -38.13 45.98
CA THR A 204 -4.87 -36.98 45.65
C THR A 204 -4.14 -35.75 46.22
N GLN A 205 -3.85 -34.78 45.41
CA GLN A 205 -3.73 -33.38 45.91
C GLN A 205 -3.94 -32.38 44.80
N ASN A 206 -5.15 -31.81 44.74
CA ASN A 206 -5.47 -30.41 44.98
C ASN A 206 -4.88 -29.37 44.06
N PHE A 207 -5.75 -28.90 43.16
CA PHE A 207 -5.71 -27.57 42.59
C PHE A 207 -6.17 -26.56 43.63
N PRO A 208 -5.68 -25.35 43.68
CA PRO A 208 -6.40 -24.20 44.13
C PRO A 208 -6.81 -23.32 42.97
N ASN A 209 -8.11 -23.20 42.80
CA ASN A 209 -8.78 -22.04 42.27
C ASN A 209 -8.39 -20.81 43.12
N SER A 210 -8.14 -19.70 42.47
CA SER A 210 -8.53 -18.42 43.07
C SER A 210 -8.96 -17.45 42.00
N ALA A 211 -10.23 -17.20 42.06
CA ALA A 211 -10.94 -16.15 41.37
C ALA A 211 -10.76 -14.83 42.14
N SER A 212 -11.00 -13.76 41.39
CA SER A 212 -11.81 -12.61 41.72
C SER A 212 -11.18 -11.34 42.34
N ASN A 213 -11.76 -10.29 41.81
CA ASN A 213 -12.00 -8.94 42.35
C ASN A 213 -10.83 -7.94 42.16
N GLY A 214 -11.00 -6.76 41.59
CA GLY A 214 -12.17 -5.91 41.40
C GLY A 214 -11.77 -4.49 41.68
N THR A 215 -12.31 -3.58 40.92
CA THR A 215 -12.52 -2.15 41.22
C THR A 215 -11.32 -1.26 41.63
N ASN A 216 -10.97 -0.32 40.80
CA ASN A 216 -11.29 1.13 40.85
C ASN A 216 -10.90 1.80 39.54
#